data_8532d1a35c797355e55265bde4bc7c64
#
_entry.id   8532d1a35c797355e55265bde4bc7c64
#
_cell.length_a   1.000
_cell.length_b   1.000
_cell.length_c   1.000
_cell.angle_alpha   90.00
_cell.angle_beta   90.00
_cell.angle_gamma   90.00
#
_symmetry.space_group_name_H-M   'P 1'
#
loop_
_entity.id
_entity.type
_entity.pdbx_description
1 polymer ?
#
loop_
_entity_poly.entity_id
_entity_poly.type
_entity_poly.pdbx_seq_one_letter_code
_entity_poly.pdbx_strand_id
1 'polypeptide(L)'
;MHVYRASRKARRLFEPLDSSASVARDGWRFNDRRTQILYCTEVEALAILEAVARPGWGSVDELTVAAIEIPDNAVVDLDALGIALPSNWNQRPGAKNAQRIGAEFLAAVDEESKHGRIVCGVRVPSVISSTDCNVLLDPRQKPKYRVIGWSRIPFDWLRGTAT
;
A
#
# COMPACT_ATOMS: atom_id res chain seq x y z
N MET A 1 7.13 11.52 7.51
CA MET A 1 6.05 10.71 8.10
C MET A 1 6.35 9.21 7.97
N HIS A 2 5.62 8.33 8.68
CA HIS A 2 5.83 6.89 8.59
C HIS A 2 4.65 6.22 7.93
N VAL A 3 4.95 5.17 7.14
CA VAL A 3 3.96 4.25 6.58
C VAL A 3 4.42 2.81 6.82
N TYR A 4 3.48 1.88 6.78
CA TYR A 4 3.72 0.48 7.15
C TYR A 4 3.35 -0.44 6.01
N ARG A 5 4.13 -1.50 5.86
CA ARG A 5 3.86 -2.55 4.89
C ARG A 5 4.07 -3.92 5.51
N ALA A 6 3.04 -4.75 5.47
CA ALA A 6 3.11 -6.11 5.97
C ALA A 6 3.28 -7.15 4.84
N SER A 7 4.01 -8.21 5.15
CA SER A 7 4.24 -9.34 4.27
C SER A 7 4.18 -10.66 5.04
N ARG A 8 3.73 -11.71 4.35
CA ARG A 8 3.78 -13.11 4.81
C ARG A 8 5.14 -13.77 4.57
N LYS A 9 6.07 -13.07 3.95
CA LYS A 9 7.43 -13.54 3.74
C LYS A 9 8.23 -13.31 5.02
N ALA A 10 9.08 -14.28 5.39
CA ALA A 10 10.06 -14.05 6.43
C ALA A 10 10.91 -12.81 6.11
N ARG A 11 11.38 -12.09 7.13
CA ARG A 11 12.11 -10.82 6.98
C ARG A 11 13.22 -10.87 5.93
N ARG A 12 13.99 -11.96 5.89
CA ARG A 12 15.10 -12.15 4.93
C ARG A 12 14.67 -12.22 3.47
N LEU A 13 13.39 -12.47 3.19
CA LEU A 13 12.81 -12.60 1.85
C LEU A 13 11.84 -11.45 1.52
N PHE A 14 11.67 -10.52 2.46
CA PHE A 14 10.77 -9.39 2.31
C PHE A 14 11.56 -8.12 1.99
N GLU A 15 11.43 -7.66 0.76
CA GLU A 15 11.91 -6.37 0.28
C GLU A 15 10.76 -5.34 0.38
N PRO A 16 10.73 -4.46 1.41
CA PRO A 16 9.60 -3.58 1.65
C PRO A 16 9.35 -2.57 0.54
N LEU A 17 10.39 -2.23 -0.21
CA LEU A 17 10.29 -1.27 -1.31
C LEU A 17 10.15 -1.96 -2.69
N ASP A 18 10.00 -3.28 -2.73
CA ASP A 18 9.68 -3.99 -3.96
C ASP A 18 8.18 -3.92 -4.26
N SER A 19 7.82 -3.31 -5.36
CA SER A 19 6.45 -3.17 -5.86
C SER A 19 6.06 -4.17 -6.95
N SER A 20 6.95 -5.10 -7.31
CA SER A 20 6.75 -6.05 -8.43
C SER A 20 5.48 -6.90 -8.26
N ALA A 21 5.11 -7.26 -7.03
CA ALA A 21 3.90 -8.00 -6.74
C ALA A 21 2.61 -7.25 -7.12
N SER A 22 2.64 -5.92 -7.23
CA SER A 22 1.46 -5.12 -7.56
C SER A 22 0.98 -5.31 -9.00
N VAL A 23 1.87 -5.70 -9.89
CA VAL A 23 1.57 -5.96 -11.32
C VAL A 23 1.38 -7.44 -11.63
N ALA A 24 1.41 -8.31 -10.60
CA ALA A 24 1.13 -9.73 -10.77
C ALA A 24 -0.33 -9.96 -11.17
N ARG A 25 -0.57 -10.95 -12.03
CA ARG A 25 -1.89 -11.28 -12.56
C ARG A 25 -2.49 -10.07 -13.31
N ASP A 26 -3.65 -9.56 -12.84
CA ASP A 26 -4.38 -8.43 -13.45
C ASP A 26 -4.17 -7.11 -12.70
N GLY A 27 -3.13 -7.03 -11.88
CA GLY A 27 -2.92 -5.92 -10.96
C GLY A 27 -3.69 -6.08 -9.65
N TRP A 28 -3.83 -4.97 -8.92
CA TRP A 28 -4.56 -4.91 -7.65
C TRP A 28 -5.73 -3.93 -7.77
N ARG A 29 -6.34 -3.57 -6.64
CA ARG A 29 -7.54 -2.72 -6.63
C ARG A 29 -7.34 -1.37 -7.33
N PHE A 30 -6.21 -0.72 -7.10
CA PHE A 30 -5.93 0.63 -7.57
C PHE A 30 -4.85 0.70 -8.67
N ASN A 31 -4.46 -0.42 -9.26
CA ASN A 31 -3.57 -0.45 -10.40
C ASN A 31 -3.82 -1.67 -11.29
N ASP A 32 -3.60 -1.51 -12.57
CA ASP A 32 -3.55 -2.61 -13.53
C ASP A 32 -2.14 -3.24 -13.58
N ARG A 33 -1.98 -4.28 -14.44
CA ARG A 33 -0.70 -4.98 -14.63
C ARG A 33 0.43 -4.15 -15.26
N ARG A 34 0.15 -2.93 -15.74
CA ARG A 34 1.13 -2.04 -16.37
C ARG A 34 1.63 -0.97 -15.42
N THR A 35 0.92 -0.76 -14.33
CA THR A 35 1.17 0.34 -13.39
C THR A 35 1.69 -0.23 -12.07
N GLN A 36 2.98 -0.10 -11.83
CA GLN A 36 3.59 -0.52 -10.55
C GLN A 36 3.27 0.49 -9.44
N ILE A 37 2.78 -0.02 -8.32
CA ILE A 37 2.45 0.77 -7.13
C ILE A 37 2.97 0.06 -5.88
N LEU A 38 3.52 0.79 -4.95
CA LEU A 38 3.90 0.28 -3.63
C LEU A 38 2.75 0.55 -2.64
N TYR A 39 2.09 -0.51 -2.20
CA TYR A 39 0.98 -0.42 -1.26
C TYR A 39 1.46 -0.42 0.18
N CYS A 40 1.10 0.63 0.91
CA CYS A 40 1.36 0.83 2.33
C CYS A 40 0.10 1.30 3.06
N THR A 41 0.20 1.54 4.36
CA THR A 41 -0.84 2.14 5.21
C THR A 41 -0.20 3.13 6.17
N GLU A 42 -0.95 4.08 6.70
CA GLU A 42 -0.47 4.98 7.75
C GLU A 42 -0.53 4.33 9.15
N VAL A 43 -1.25 3.22 9.29
CA VAL A 43 -1.46 2.51 10.56
C VAL A 43 -0.93 1.09 10.46
N GLU A 44 -0.04 0.69 11.38
CA GLU A 44 0.56 -0.66 11.39
C GLU A 44 -0.51 -1.75 11.49
N ALA A 45 -1.52 -1.57 12.35
CA ALA A 45 -2.62 -2.53 12.51
C ALA A 45 -3.39 -2.74 11.19
N LEU A 46 -3.60 -1.69 10.39
CA LEU A 46 -4.24 -1.83 9.09
C LEU A 46 -3.34 -2.60 8.11
N ALA A 47 -2.01 -2.41 8.12
CA ALA A 47 -1.10 -3.20 7.30
C ALA A 47 -1.22 -4.70 7.62
N ILE A 48 -1.32 -5.06 8.89
CA ILE A 48 -1.53 -6.44 9.36
C ILE A 48 -2.86 -6.97 8.84
N LEU A 49 -3.97 -6.24 9.04
CA LEU A 49 -5.30 -6.64 8.59
C LEU A 49 -5.37 -6.83 7.07
N GLU A 50 -4.79 -5.91 6.30
CA GLU A 50 -4.72 -6.03 4.83
C GLU A 50 -3.91 -7.27 4.39
N ALA A 51 -2.89 -7.65 5.15
CA ALA A 51 -2.11 -8.84 4.84
C ALA A 51 -2.87 -10.14 5.17
N VAL A 52 -3.59 -10.19 6.31
CA VAL A 52 -4.36 -11.39 6.70
C VAL A 52 -5.65 -11.55 5.91
N ALA A 53 -6.27 -10.48 5.46
CA ALA A 53 -7.49 -10.52 4.66
C ALA A 53 -7.29 -11.15 3.26
N ARG A 54 -6.04 -11.32 2.82
CA ARG A 54 -5.74 -11.98 1.55
C ARG A 54 -5.91 -13.50 1.66
N PRO A 55 -6.42 -14.17 0.60
CA PRO A 55 -6.55 -15.63 0.60
C PRO A 55 -5.22 -16.35 0.92
N GLY A 56 -5.30 -17.51 1.60
CA GLY A 56 -4.13 -18.33 1.92
C GLY A 56 -3.35 -17.88 3.18
N TRP A 57 -3.89 -17.04 4.03
CA TRP A 57 -3.23 -16.61 5.26
C TRP A 57 -3.02 -17.77 6.27
N GLY A 58 -3.85 -18.82 6.19
CA GLY A 58 -3.79 -19.96 7.11
C GLY A 58 -2.52 -20.83 7.03
N SER A 59 -1.68 -20.64 5.99
CA SER A 59 -0.44 -21.38 5.78
C SER A 59 0.84 -20.63 6.18
N VAL A 60 0.71 -19.53 6.91
CA VAL A 60 1.84 -18.66 7.28
C VAL A 60 1.98 -18.60 8.79
N ASP A 61 3.20 -18.77 9.29
CA ASP A 61 3.48 -18.82 10.74
C ASP A 61 3.68 -17.44 11.36
N GLU A 62 4.05 -16.45 10.55
CA GLU A 62 4.28 -15.08 11.02
C GLU A 62 4.02 -14.04 9.94
N LEU A 63 3.73 -12.81 10.35
CA LEU A 63 3.80 -11.63 9.52
C LEU A 63 5.07 -10.84 9.84
N THR A 64 5.70 -10.32 8.80
CA THR A 64 6.74 -9.30 8.93
C THR A 64 6.16 -7.95 8.53
N VAL A 65 6.31 -6.95 9.38
CA VAL A 65 5.91 -5.56 9.10
C VAL A 65 7.16 -4.71 9.01
N ALA A 66 7.24 -3.91 7.96
CA ALA A 66 8.26 -2.89 7.80
C ALA A 66 7.67 -1.51 8.06
N ALA A 67 8.34 -0.71 8.88
CA ALA A 67 8.09 0.72 9.01
C ALA A 67 9.00 1.46 8.01
N ILE A 68 8.40 2.31 7.19
CA ILE A 68 9.06 3.05 6.12
C ILE A 68 8.87 4.53 6.39
N GLU A 69 9.97 5.25 6.48
CA GLU A 69 9.97 6.71 6.53
C GLU A 69 9.94 7.27 5.11
N ILE A 70 9.09 8.26 4.90
CA ILE A 70 8.94 9.01 3.66
C ILE A 70 8.97 10.52 3.98
N PRO A 71 9.29 11.40 3.02
CA PRO A 71 9.33 12.84 3.27
C PRO A 71 8.01 13.35 3.85
N ASP A 72 8.10 14.30 4.77
CA ASP A 72 6.92 14.94 5.35
C ASP A 72 6.13 15.69 4.26
N ASN A 73 4.81 15.70 4.41
CA ASN A 73 3.88 16.35 3.47
C ASN A 73 3.95 15.84 2.01
N ALA A 74 4.61 14.69 1.77
CA ALA A 74 4.72 14.09 0.45
C ALA A 74 3.59 13.08 0.14
N VAL A 75 2.65 12.87 1.06
CA VAL A 75 1.41 12.10 0.82
C VAL A 75 0.24 13.06 0.85
N VAL A 76 -0.56 13.01 -0.19
CA VAL A 76 -1.72 13.89 -0.39
C VAL A 76 -3.00 13.06 -0.56
N ASP A 77 -4.16 13.69 -0.51
CA ASP A 77 -5.43 13.04 -0.79
C ASP A 77 -5.71 13.05 -2.30
N LEU A 78 -6.59 12.14 -2.77
CA LEU A 78 -6.93 12.00 -4.20
C LEU A 78 -7.45 13.31 -4.81
N ASP A 79 -8.31 14.03 -4.07
CA ASP A 79 -8.90 15.29 -4.50
C ASP A 79 -7.87 16.41 -4.68
N ALA A 80 -6.81 16.41 -3.86
CA ALA A 80 -5.69 17.35 -4.02
C ALA A 80 -4.91 17.17 -5.34
N LEU A 81 -5.06 15.99 -5.97
CA LEU A 81 -4.52 15.68 -7.30
C LEU A 81 -5.58 15.74 -8.40
N GLY A 82 -6.82 16.13 -8.09
CA GLY A 82 -7.93 16.13 -9.04
C GLY A 82 -8.39 14.72 -9.46
N ILE A 83 -8.06 13.68 -8.69
CA ILE A 83 -8.39 12.29 -9.00
C ILE A 83 -9.69 11.90 -8.31
N ALA A 84 -10.72 11.59 -9.10
CA ALA A 84 -12.01 11.17 -8.58
C ALA A 84 -12.03 9.68 -8.23
N LEU A 85 -12.45 9.33 -7.02
CA LEU A 85 -12.68 7.95 -6.62
C LEU A 85 -14.02 7.44 -7.23
N PRO A 86 -14.03 6.32 -7.99
CA PRO A 86 -15.27 5.77 -8.51
C PRO A 86 -16.22 5.33 -7.38
N SER A 87 -17.51 5.57 -7.51
CA SER A 87 -18.52 5.21 -6.49
C SER A 87 -18.55 3.70 -6.17
N ASN A 88 -18.14 2.87 -7.11
CA ASN A 88 -18.11 1.40 -6.98
C ASN A 88 -16.70 0.85 -6.69
N TRP A 89 -15.76 1.67 -6.22
CA TRP A 89 -14.36 1.30 -5.99
C TRP A 89 -14.17 0.07 -5.10
N ASN A 90 -15.09 -0.16 -4.16
CA ASN A 90 -15.04 -1.23 -3.15
C ASN A 90 -15.74 -2.53 -3.56
N GLN A 91 -16.38 -2.57 -4.73
CA GLN A 91 -17.10 -3.77 -5.21
C GLN A 91 -16.14 -4.94 -5.50
N ARG A 92 -16.68 -6.18 -5.37
CA ARG A 92 -15.99 -7.42 -5.80
C ARG A 92 -16.78 -8.09 -6.93
N PRO A 93 -16.09 -8.64 -7.95
CA PRO A 93 -14.65 -8.54 -8.21
C PRO A 93 -14.25 -7.09 -8.41
N GLY A 94 -12.99 -6.74 -8.04
CA GLY A 94 -12.52 -5.35 -7.96
C GLY A 94 -12.94 -4.51 -9.17
N ALA A 95 -13.46 -3.33 -8.89
CA ALA A 95 -13.92 -2.44 -9.93
C ALA A 95 -12.74 -2.07 -10.85
N LYS A 96 -12.75 -2.54 -12.10
CA LYS A 96 -11.74 -2.17 -13.10
C LYS A 96 -11.56 -0.65 -13.20
N ASN A 97 -12.62 0.10 -12.92
CA ASN A 97 -12.59 1.56 -12.89
C ASN A 97 -11.68 2.14 -11.79
N ALA A 98 -11.49 1.43 -10.66
CA ALA A 98 -10.57 1.87 -9.62
C ALA A 98 -9.09 1.63 -10.00
N GLN A 99 -8.80 0.70 -10.91
CA GLN A 99 -7.44 0.41 -11.33
C GLN A 99 -6.77 1.57 -12.08
N ARG A 100 -7.56 2.49 -12.68
CA ARG A 100 -7.01 3.69 -13.32
C ARG A 100 -6.33 4.65 -12.34
N ILE A 101 -6.71 4.63 -11.05
CA ILE A 101 -6.21 5.55 -10.02
C ILE A 101 -4.68 5.51 -9.92
N GLY A 102 -4.08 4.32 -10.00
CA GLY A 102 -2.62 4.19 -9.95
C GLY A 102 -1.92 4.92 -11.09
N ALA A 103 -2.43 4.78 -12.32
CA ALA A 103 -1.86 5.46 -13.48
C ALA A 103 -2.07 6.98 -13.42
N GLU A 104 -3.25 7.43 -13.01
CA GLU A 104 -3.57 8.84 -12.81
C GLU A 104 -2.70 9.47 -11.71
N PHE A 105 -2.48 8.74 -10.61
CA PHE A 105 -1.59 9.16 -9.54
C PHE A 105 -0.14 9.34 -10.05
N LEU A 106 0.41 8.36 -10.77
CA LEU A 106 1.77 8.48 -11.30
C LEU A 106 1.92 9.63 -12.29
N ALA A 107 0.90 9.88 -13.12
CA ALA A 107 0.88 11.04 -14.02
C ALA A 107 0.81 12.38 -13.25
N ALA A 108 0.00 12.42 -12.18
CA ALA A 108 -0.09 13.61 -11.32
C ALA A 108 1.24 13.88 -10.59
N VAL A 109 1.95 12.84 -10.14
CA VAL A 109 3.30 12.99 -9.56
C VAL A 109 4.26 13.66 -10.55
N ASP A 110 4.22 13.24 -11.82
CA ASP A 110 5.06 13.82 -12.87
C ASP A 110 4.71 15.30 -13.11
N GLU A 111 3.43 15.66 -13.05
CA GLU A 111 2.99 17.06 -13.21
C GLU A 111 3.38 17.92 -12.00
N GLU A 112 3.13 17.46 -10.78
CA GLU A 112 3.52 18.15 -9.54
C GLU A 112 5.04 18.41 -9.50
N SER A 113 5.84 17.45 -9.99
CA SER A 113 7.29 17.56 -10.06
C SER A 113 7.76 18.70 -10.97
N LYS A 114 7.04 18.99 -12.07
CA LYS A 114 7.35 20.14 -12.96
C LYS A 114 7.15 21.47 -12.25
N HIS A 115 6.27 21.50 -11.26
CA HIS A 115 6.00 22.68 -10.42
C HIS A 115 6.85 22.71 -9.13
N GLY A 116 7.86 21.81 -9.01
CA GLY A 116 8.76 21.77 -7.86
C GLY A 116 8.14 21.18 -6.59
N ARG A 117 6.94 20.59 -6.68
CA ARG A 117 6.28 19.95 -5.55
C ARG A 117 6.65 18.47 -5.47
N ILE A 118 7.04 18.02 -4.28
CA ILE A 118 7.36 16.61 -4.03
C ILE A 118 6.08 15.90 -3.58
N VAL A 119 5.57 15.03 -4.43
CA VAL A 119 4.50 14.08 -4.09
C VAL A 119 5.07 12.68 -4.23
N CYS A 120 5.02 11.90 -3.16
CA CYS A 120 5.52 10.52 -3.13
C CYS A 120 4.38 9.50 -3.02
N GLY A 121 3.22 9.91 -2.52
CA GLY A 121 2.11 9.01 -2.28
C GLY A 121 0.76 9.70 -2.29
N VAL A 122 -0.28 8.90 -2.41
CA VAL A 122 -1.67 9.32 -2.33
C VAL A 122 -2.45 8.42 -1.39
N ARG A 123 -3.33 9.01 -0.57
CA ARG A 123 -4.27 8.26 0.29
C ARG A 123 -5.43 7.74 -0.52
N VAL A 124 -5.76 6.48 -0.30
CA VAL A 124 -6.95 5.84 -0.86
C VAL A 124 -7.70 5.11 0.27
N PRO A 125 -9.03 5.01 0.22
CA PRO A 125 -9.77 4.34 1.28
C PRO A 125 -9.45 2.85 1.36
N SER A 126 -9.58 2.29 2.56
CA SER A 126 -9.52 0.84 2.78
C SER A 126 -10.93 0.22 2.73
N VAL A 127 -11.03 -1.01 2.24
CA VAL A 127 -12.27 -1.80 2.34
C VAL A 127 -12.41 -2.50 3.70
N ILE A 128 -11.35 -2.46 4.52
CA ILE A 128 -11.27 -3.13 5.82
C ILE A 128 -11.57 -2.14 6.94
N SER A 129 -11.11 -0.90 6.80
CA SER A 129 -11.34 0.17 7.77
C SER A 129 -12.17 1.28 7.12
N SER A 130 -13.15 1.79 7.85
CA SER A 130 -13.96 2.94 7.41
C SER A 130 -13.31 4.29 7.73
N THR A 131 -12.29 4.29 8.58
CA THR A 131 -11.63 5.50 9.08
C THR A 131 -10.18 5.63 8.61
N ASP A 132 -9.51 4.50 8.38
CA ASP A 132 -8.10 4.49 8.01
C ASP A 132 -7.93 4.33 6.50
N CYS A 133 -6.84 4.87 5.98
CA CYS A 133 -6.52 4.84 4.56
C CYS A 133 -5.34 3.93 4.25
N ASN A 134 -5.38 3.35 3.06
CA ASN A 134 -4.18 2.83 2.41
C ASN A 134 -3.41 3.99 1.77
N VAL A 135 -2.11 3.81 1.60
CA VAL A 135 -1.22 4.75 0.91
C VAL A 135 -0.63 4.07 -0.30
N LEU A 136 -0.86 4.63 -1.45
CA LEU A 136 -0.21 4.24 -2.69
C LEU A 136 1.06 5.09 -2.84
N LEU A 137 2.24 4.47 -2.87
CA LEU A 137 3.50 5.15 -3.08
C LEU A 137 4.02 4.93 -4.50
N ASP A 138 4.60 5.98 -5.08
CA ASP A 138 5.30 5.90 -6.37
C ASP A 138 6.63 5.14 -6.20
N PRO A 139 6.81 3.94 -6.78
CA PRO A 139 8.03 3.18 -6.65
C PRO A 139 9.25 3.85 -7.31
N ARG A 140 9.05 4.83 -8.19
CA ARG A 140 10.14 5.61 -8.81
C ARG A 140 10.81 6.55 -7.81
N GLN A 141 10.11 6.89 -6.71
CA GLN A 141 10.58 7.74 -5.63
C GLN A 141 11.34 6.97 -4.51
N LYS A 142 11.63 5.67 -4.72
CA LYS A 142 12.36 4.82 -3.76
C LYS A 142 13.60 5.46 -3.11
N PRO A 143 14.43 6.24 -3.81
CA PRO A 143 15.59 6.88 -3.19
C PRO A 143 15.25 7.84 -2.04
N LYS A 144 13.98 8.26 -1.94
CA LYS A 144 13.47 9.12 -0.86
C LYS A 144 12.88 8.33 0.31
N TYR A 145 12.80 6.99 0.22
CA TYR A 145 12.20 6.13 1.23
C TYR A 145 13.26 5.43 2.06
N ARG A 146 13.06 5.32 3.36
CA ARG A 146 13.99 4.65 4.26
C ARG A 146 13.25 3.65 5.14
N VAL A 147 13.64 2.38 5.10
CA VAL A 147 13.15 1.39 6.05
C VAL A 147 13.80 1.66 7.40
N ILE A 148 12.99 1.99 8.41
CA ILE A 148 13.45 2.45 9.73
C ILE A 148 13.20 1.43 10.85
N GLY A 149 12.36 0.44 10.60
CA GLY A 149 12.00 -0.54 11.63
C GLY A 149 11.34 -1.79 11.06
N TRP A 150 11.29 -2.82 11.91
CA TRP A 150 10.69 -4.10 11.61
C TRP A 150 9.96 -4.65 12.82
N SER A 151 8.75 -5.18 12.61
CA SER A 151 8.01 -5.96 13.59
C SER A 151 7.75 -7.36 13.05
N ARG A 152 7.67 -8.35 13.94
CA ARG A 152 7.27 -9.73 13.65
C ARG A 152 6.03 -10.04 14.47
N ILE A 153 4.98 -10.46 13.80
CA ILE A 153 3.71 -10.79 14.44
C ILE A 153 3.49 -12.30 14.27
N PRO A 154 3.62 -13.09 15.34
CA PRO A 154 3.32 -14.52 15.32
C PRO A 154 1.85 -14.75 15.01
N PHE A 155 1.55 -15.69 14.10
CA PHE A 155 0.15 -15.99 13.75
C PHE A 155 -0.64 -16.66 14.87
N ASP A 156 0.03 -17.32 15.81
CA ASP A 156 -0.64 -17.94 16.96
C ASP A 156 -1.41 -16.92 17.79
N TRP A 157 -0.88 -15.73 17.94
CA TRP A 157 -1.57 -14.62 18.59
C TRP A 157 -2.83 -14.19 17.83
N LEU A 158 -2.76 -14.13 16.49
CA LEU A 158 -3.89 -13.74 15.65
C LEU A 158 -4.97 -14.83 15.57
N ARG A 159 -4.59 -16.10 15.79
CA ARG A 159 -5.51 -17.25 15.82
C ARG A 159 -6.12 -17.50 17.20
N GLY A 160 -5.64 -16.83 18.24
CA GLY A 160 -6.05 -17.08 19.62
C GLY A 160 -5.58 -18.45 20.14
N THR A 161 -4.55 -19.04 19.54
CA THR A 161 -3.97 -20.34 19.94
C THR A 161 -2.72 -20.21 20.79
N ALA A 162 -2.24 -19.00 21.04
CA ALA A 162 -1.13 -18.75 21.94
C ALA A 162 -1.57 -19.02 23.38
N THR A 163 -1.01 -20.05 24.01
CA THR A 163 -1.12 -20.36 25.44
C THR A 163 0.03 -19.74 26.22
#